data_aaaeec09d82eca3e033376dd09017cb5
#
_entry.id   aaaeec09d82eca3e033376dd09017cb5
#
_cell.length_a   1.000
_cell.length_b   1.000
_cell.length_c   1.000
_cell.angle_alpha   90.00
_cell.angle_beta   90.00
_cell.angle_gamma   90.00
#
_symmetry.space_group_name_H-M   'P 1'
#
loop_
_entity.id
_entity.type
_entity.pdbx_description
1 polymer ?
#
loop_
_entity_poly.entity_id
_entity_poly.type
_entity_poly.pdbx_seq_one_letter_code
_entity_poly.pdbx_strand_id
1 'polypeptide(L)'
;MLLQPTAPTIINLLKQQKYQLIGSRKTAAVKKCHWLHIALTSDRFCYKNWYGIESHRCIQMTPTLACPNSCLHCWRIEKGDPNTISWAEDDFMTYDDEKTLLDQAIRAQFRILSGYKSNPKVIRERYIEALHPKHIAISLAGEPTLYERLGDFIELCRSKGFTTFLVTNGMYPERLMKLLDRGQPSQLYVSVNSSSSEKFELLSRCSLADGWQKLIRSLRLLKDFKCPSVIRITLIKNVNDHEADLEGFSKLLSIAEPWYVEVKGYMYLGFSRFRLKLDNMPKHREVLDFAKKLSAISGYNIVADSIGSRVVLLSRVGPPLKVKP
;
A
#
# COMPACT_ATOMS: atom_id res chain seq x y z
N MET A 1 -37.02 -29.12 -0.89
CA MET A 1 -36.60 -27.77 -1.22
C MET A 1 -35.17 -27.60 -0.67
N LEU A 2 -34.16 -27.88 -1.49
CA LEU A 2 -32.76 -27.76 -1.11
C LEU A 2 -32.44 -26.25 -0.98
N LEU A 3 -32.13 -25.78 0.23
CA LEU A 3 -31.64 -24.45 0.47
C LEU A 3 -30.38 -24.22 -0.39
N GLN A 4 -30.49 -23.38 -1.41
CA GLN A 4 -29.30 -22.91 -2.13
C GLN A 4 -28.37 -22.26 -1.12
N PRO A 5 -27.07 -22.58 -1.12
CA PRO A 5 -26.14 -21.95 -0.21
C PRO A 5 -26.19 -20.43 -0.46
N THR A 6 -26.56 -19.68 0.56
CA THR A 6 -26.52 -18.21 0.52
C THR A 6 -25.10 -17.79 0.13
N ALA A 7 -24.97 -16.99 -0.93
CA ALA A 7 -23.69 -16.49 -1.38
C ALA A 7 -22.94 -15.84 -0.19
N PRO A 8 -21.64 -16.15 -0.02
CA PRO A 8 -20.88 -15.63 1.12
C PRO A 8 -20.83 -14.11 1.06
N THR A 9 -21.12 -13.42 2.14
CA THR A 9 -21.03 -11.96 2.18
C THR A 9 -19.57 -11.51 2.01
N ILE A 10 -19.33 -10.30 1.49
CA ILE A 10 -17.98 -9.73 1.36
C ILE A 10 -17.22 -9.79 2.70
N ILE A 11 -17.88 -9.58 3.82
CA ILE A 11 -17.33 -9.70 5.17
C ILE A 11 -16.80 -11.12 5.44
N ASN A 12 -17.52 -12.15 5.02
CA ASN A 12 -17.09 -13.54 5.20
C ASN A 12 -15.86 -13.86 4.34
N LEU A 13 -15.83 -13.38 3.09
CA LEU A 13 -14.66 -13.53 2.22
C LEU A 13 -13.42 -12.82 2.80
N LEU A 14 -13.56 -11.60 3.29
CA LEU A 14 -12.46 -10.87 3.93
C LEU A 14 -11.94 -11.61 5.18
N LYS A 15 -12.85 -12.17 6.00
CA LYS A 15 -12.46 -13.01 7.14
C LYS A 15 -11.72 -14.27 6.71
N GLN A 16 -12.17 -14.96 5.66
CA GLN A 16 -11.46 -16.12 5.08
C GLN A 16 -10.05 -15.73 4.61
N GLN A 17 -9.89 -14.53 4.05
CA GLN A 17 -8.59 -13.97 3.68
C GLN A 17 -7.77 -13.47 4.88
N LYS A 18 -8.22 -13.74 6.12
CA LYS A 18 -7.54 -13.38 7.36
C LYS A 18 -7.45 -11.87 7.64
N TYR A 19 -8.39 -11.07 7.10
CA TYR A 19 -8.56 -9.69 7.56
C TYR A 19 -9.14 -9.69 8.99
N GLN A 20 -8.58 -8.86 9.85
CA GLN A 20 -9.15 -8.50 11.13
C GLN A 20 -9.95 -7.21 10.92
N LEU A 21 -11.26 -7.35 10.67
CA LEU A 21 -12.15 -6.19 10.50
C LEU A 21 -12.28 -5.46 11.83
N ILE A 22 -12.12 -4.16 11.80
CA ILE A 22 -12.16 -3.25 12.94
C ILE A 22 -13.14 -2.10 12.68
N GLY A 23 -13.46 -1.35 13.74
CA GLY A 23 -14.50 -0.34 13.71
C GLY A 23 -15.88 -0.91 14.05
N SER A 24 -16.81 -0.06 14.43
CA SER A 24 -18.18 -0.42 14.80
C SER A 24 -18.92 -1.06 13.61
N ARG A 25 -18.69 -0.55 12.42
CA ARG A 25 -19.28 -1.00 11.14
C ARG A 25 -18.41 -1.95 10.35
N LYS A 26 -17.19 -2.26 10.84
CA LYS A 26 -16.24 -3.19 10.20
C LYS A 26 -15.80 -2.73 8.80
N THR A 27 -15.70 -1.44 8.61
CA THR A 27 -15.27 -0.81 7.35
C THR A 27 -13.76 -0.62 7.26
N ALA A 28 -13.07 -0.69 8.39
CA ALA A 28 -11.63 -0.66 8.52
C ALA A 28 -11.06 -2.06 8.79
N ALA A 29 -9.77 -2.25 8.57
CA ALA A 29 -9.16 -3.57 8.71
C ALA A 29 -7.67 -3.52 9.10
N VAL A 30 -7.24 -4.58 9.79
CA VAL A 30 -5.84 -4.94 10.00
C VAL A 30 -5.60 -6.32 9.41
N LYS A 31 -4.43 -6.55 8.83
CA LYS A 31 -4.05 -7.86 8.33
C LYS A 31 -2.58 -8.12 8.58
N LYS A 32 -2.26 -9.38 8.89
CA LYS A 32 -0.87 -9.82 9.02
C LYS A 32 -0.09 -9.55 7.74
N CYS A 33 0.94 -8.72 7.83
CA CYS A 33 1.90 -8.56 6.74
C CYS A 33 2.76 -9.84 6.61
N HIS A 34 3.11 -10.24 5.39
CA HIS A 34 4.02 -11.34 5.15
C HIS A 34 5.36 -11.15 5.88
N TRP A 35 5.89 -9.95 5.87
CA TRP A 35 7.17 -9.63 6.49
C TRP A 35 7.15 -9.62 8.01
N LEU A 36 5.98 -9.48 8.67
CA LEU A 36 5.84 -9.72 10.09
C LEU A 36 6.23 -11.16 10.43
N HIS A 37 5.68 -12.13 9.68
CA HIS A 37 6.01 -13.55 9.88
C HIS A 37 7.50 -13.83 9.65
N ILE A 38 8.03 -13.36 8.54
CA ILE A 38 9.44 -13.58 8.18
C ILE A 38 10.38 -12.98 9.24
N ALA A 39 10.13 -11.76 9.68
CA ALA A 39 10.95 -11.10 10.69
C ALA A 39 10.85 -11.75 12.08
N LEU A 40 9.73 -12.39 12.41
CA LEU A 40 9.58 -13.14 13.67
C LEU A 40 10.28 -14.51 13.63
N THR A 41 10.52 -15.08 12.44
CA THR A 41 10.98 -16.46 12.29
C THR A 41 12.31 -16.61 11.56
N SER A 42 12.93 -15.52 11.14
CA SER A 42 14.22 -15.50 10.43
C SER A 42 14.88 -14.13 10.48
N ASP A 43 16.16 -14.05 10.11
CA ASP A 43 16.93 -12.80 10.04
C ASP A 43 16.70 -11.98 8.76
N ARG A 44 15.49 -12.10 8.18
CA ARG A 44 15.10 -11.32 7.00
C ARG A 44 14.03 -10.33 7.33
N PHE A 45 14.12 -9.14 6.74
CA PHE A 45 13.22 -8.01 6.96
C PHE A 45 12.62 -7.52 5.66
N CYS A 46 11.51 -6.78 5.78
CA CYS A 46 10.96 -6.01 4.68
C CYS A 46 11.97 -5.00 4.17
N TYR A 47 12.01 -4.77 2.86
CA TYR A 47 12.83 -3.71 2.26
C TYR A 47 12.63 -2.33 2.90
N LYS A 48 11.49 -2.06 3.53
CA LYS A 48 11.27 -0.82 4.30
C LYS A 48 12.22 -0.64 5.48
N ASN A 49 13.02 -1.65 5.83
CA ASN A 49 14.13 -1.51 6.76
C ASN A 49 15.15 -0.46 6.27
N TRP A 50 15.22 -0.18 4.97
CA TRP A 50 15.98 0.95 4.44
C TRP A 50 15.61 2.27 5.13
N TYR A 51 14.33 2.45 5.43
CA TYR A 51 13.77 3.63 6.12
C TYR A 51 13.70 3.48 7.65
N GLY A 52 14.33 2.44 8.21
CA GLY A 52 14.34 2.19 9.66
C GLY A 52 13.12 1.44 10.19
N ILE A 53 12.34 0.78 9.30
CA ILE A 53 11.14 0.08 9.72
C ILE A 53 11.44 -1.33 10.20
N GLU A 54 11.12 -1.59 11.45
CA GLU A 54 11.19 -2.91 12.09
C GLU A 54 9.94 -3.71 11.71
N SER A 55 10.05 -4.66 10.79
CA SER A 55 8.91 -5.37 10.18
C SER A 55 8.02 -6.08 11.20
N HIS A 56 8.61 -6.59 12.29
CA HIS A 56 7.89 -7.28 13.38
C HIS A 56 7.10 -6.30 14.29
N ARG A 57 7.40 -5.00 14.22
CA ARG A 57 6.76 -3.94 15.00
C ARG A 57 5.80 -3.07 14.16
N CYS A 58 5.46 -3.54 12.94
CA CYS A 58 4.64 -2.79 11.99
C CYS A 58 3.20 -3.34 11.95
N ILE A 59 2.22 -2.47 12.21
CA ILE A 59 0.80 -2.74 12.00
C ILE A 59 0.46 -2.37 10.56
N GLN A 60 -0.04 -3.32 9.77
CA GLN A 60 -0.57 -3.06 8.44
C GLN A 60 -2.10 -2.92 8.50
N MET A 61 -2.60 -1.74 8.21
CA MET A 61 -4.02 -1.42 8.33
C MET A 61 -4.56 -0.59 7.18
N THR A 62 -5.87 -0.45 7.14
CA THR A 62 -6.59 0.56 6.36
C THR A 62 -7.75 1.12 7.18
N PRO A 63 -8.01 2.43 7.12
CA PRO A 63 -9.17 3.03 7.78
C PRO A 63 -10.48 2.78 7.01
N THR A 64 -10.38 2.41 5.72
CA THR A 64 -11.52 2.07 4.87
C THR A 64 -11.15 1.02 3.83
N LEU A 65 -12.09 0.18 3.49
CA LEU A 65 -11.98 -0.80 2.40
C LEU A 65 -12.52 -0.26 1.07
N ALA A 66 -13.19 0.89 1.06
CA ALA A 66 -13.64 1.55 -0.16
C ALA A 66 -12.46 2.02 -1.02
N CYS A 67 -12.61 1.94 -2.34
CA CYS A 67 -11.62 2.38 -3.31
C CYS A 67 -12.29 2.75 -4.64
N PRO A 68 -12.02 3.91 -5.24
CA PRO A 68 -12.58 4.25 -6.55
C PRO A 68 -11.92 3.47 -7.71
N ASN A 69 -10.80 2.79 -7.44
CA ASN A 69 -10.08 2.02 -8.44
C ASN A 69 -10.34 0.52 -8.30
N SER A 70 -10.42 -0.18 -9.43
CA SER A 70 -10.50 -1.64 -9.55
C SER A 70 -9.29 -2.19 -10.30
N CYS A 71 -8.09 -1.92 -9.78
CA CYS A 71 -6.82 -2.16 -10.47
C CYS A 71 -6.62 -3.63 -10.82
N LEU A 72 -6.12 -3.91 -12.05
CA LEU A 72 -5.84 -5.27 -12.53
C LEU A 72 -4.91 -6.05 -11.59
N HIS A 73 -3.91 -5.40 -11.01
CA HIS A 73 -2.92 -6.00 -10.12
C HIS A 73 -3.34 -6.03 -8.65
N CYS A 74 -4.50 -5.49 -8.30
CA CYS A 74 -4.95 -5.46 -6.91
C CYS A 74 -5.23 -6.89 -6.42
N TRP A 75 -4.64 -7.27 -5.28
CA TRP A 75 -4.85 -8.58 -4.69
C TRP A 75 -6.19 -8.70 -3.95
N ARG A 76 -6.91 -7.59 -3.76
CA ARG A 76 -8.25 -7.51 -3.21
C ARG A 76 -9.26 -8.09 -4.21
N ILE A 77 -10.39 -8.59 -3.70
CA ILE A 77 -11.55 -8.91 -4.51
C ILE A 77 -12.14 -7.63 -5.11
N GLU A 78 -12.52 -7.70 -6.37
CA GLU A 78 -13.11 -6.57 -7.12
C GLU A 78 -14.42 -7.01 -7.76
N LYS A 79 -15.27 -6.03 -8.10
CA LYS A 79 -16.50 -6.29 -8.84
C LYS A 79 -16.19 -6.99 -10.17
N GLY A 80 -16.88 -8.11 -10.44
CA GLY A 80 -16.69 -8.92 -11.64
C GLY A 80 -15.68 -10.06 -11.51
N ASP A 81 -14.97 -10.19 -10.36
CA ASP A 81 -14.15 -11.37 -10.10
C ASP A 81 -15.03 -12.63 -9.91
N PRO A 82 -14.53 -13.86 -10.19
CA PRO A 82 -15.27 -15.09 -9.97
C PRO A 82 -15.76 -15.23 -8.53
N ASN A 83 -16.97 -15.71 -8.34
CA ASN A 83 -17.65 -15.81 -7.04
C ASN A 83 -17.84 -14.45 -6.33
N THR A 84 -17.83 -13.34 -7.08
CA THR A 84 -18.09 -12.04 -6.48
C THR A 84 -19.55 -11.89 -6.09
N ILE A 85 -19.70 -11.44 -4.88
CA ILE A 85 -20.94 -10.93 -4.34
C ILE A 85 -21.05 -9.47 -4.80
N SER A 86 -22.27 -9.09 -5.15
CA SER A 86 -22.57 -7.67 -5.32
C SER A 86 -22.35 -6.94 -3.99
N TRP A 87 -21.43 -5.98 -3.98
CA TRP A 87 -21.21 -5.06 -2.88
C TRP A 87 -20.93 -3.67 -3.45
N ALA A 88 -21.42 -2.66 -2.76
CA ALA A 88 -21.18 -1.28 -3.14
C ALA A 88 -19.97 -0.74 -2.36
N GLU A 89 -19.19 0.14 -2.99
CA GLU A 89 -18.11 0.84 -2.29
C GLU A 89 -18.67 1.66 -1.11
N ASP A 90 -19.88 2.17 -1.24
CA ASP A 90 -20.59 2.93 -0.20
C ASP A 90 -20.79 2.14 1.10
N ASP A 91 -20.84 0.79 1.04
CA ASP A 91 -20.91 -0.06 2.23
C ASP A 91 -19.72 0.13 3.16
N PHE A 92 -18.59 0.68 2.64
CA PHE A 92 -17.36 0.93 3.38
C PHE A 92 -17.05 2.42 3.59
N MET A 93 -17.99 3.31 3.29
CA MET A 93 -17.82 4.77 3.41
C MET A 93 -18.25 5.35 4.77
N THR A 94 -18.62 4.50 5.73
CA THR A 94 -18.91 4.92 7.11
C THR A 94 -17.69 4.72 7.99
N TYR A 95 -17.38 5.71 8.82
CA TYR A 95 -16.12 5.77 9.53
C TYR A 95 -16.29 5.90 11.04
N ASP A 96 -15.42 5.23 11.78
CA ASP A 96 -15.24 5.43 13.22
C ASP A 96 -14.27 6.60 13.48
N ASP A 97 -14.22 7.10 14.70
CA ASP A 97 -13.24 8.08 15.11
C ASP A 97 -11.82 7.50 15.14
N GLU A 98 -10.82 8.38 15.08
CA GLU A 98 -9.41 8.02 14.98
C GLU A 98 -8.90 7.23 16.21
N LYS A 99 -9.43 7.53 17.41
CA LYS A 99 -9.04 6.85 18.66
C LYS A 99 -9.55 5.41 18.64
N THR A 100 -10.81 5.22 18.29
CA THR A 100 -11.43 3.89 18.13
C THR A 100 -10.65 3.07 17.11
N LEU A 101 -10.30 3.63 15.95
CA LEU A 101 -9.54 2.94 14.91
C LEU A 101 -8.15 2.53 15.40
N LEU A 102 -7.41 3.43 16.05
CA LEU A 102 -6.06 3.14 16.55
C LEU A 102 -6.10 2.06 17.63
N ASP A 103 -6.97 2.20 18.62
CA ASP A 103 -7.10 1.24 19.74
C ASP A 103 -7.47 -0.16 19.20
N GLN A 104 -8.41 -0.23 18.25
CA GLN A 104 -8.80 -1.50 17.65
C GLN A 104 -7.73 -2.09 16.73
N ALA A 105 -6.95 -1.26 16.03
CA ALA A 105 -5.84 -1.71 15.21
C ALA A 105 -4.74 -2.34 16.07
N ILE A 106 -4.40 -1.74 17.21
CA ILE A 106 -3.44 -2.30 18.16
C ILE A 106 -3.95 -3.64 18.74
N ARG A 107 -5.22 -3.69 19.15
CA ARG A 107 -5.83 -4.94 19.64
C ARG A 107 -5.86 -6.04 18.59
N ALA A 108 -6.13 -5.68 17.33
CA ALA A 108 -6.10 -6.62 16.20
C ALA A 108 -4.68 -7.17 15.95
N GLN A 109 -3.66 -6.32 16.08
CA GLN A 109 -2.26 -6.74 16.00
C GLN A 109 -1.92 -7.74 17.12
N PHE A 110 -2.36 -7.49 18.34
CA PHE A 110 -2.14 -8.43 19.44
C PHE A 110 -2.82 -9.78 19.20
N ARG A 111 -4.05 -9.81 18.66
CA ARG A 111 -4.70 -11.07 18.25
C ARG A 111 -3.90 -11.81 17.17
N ILE A 112 -3.30 -11.10 16.23
CA ILE A 112 -2.42 -11.70 15.21
C ILE A 112 -1.17 -12.29 15.88
N LEU A 113 -0.56 -11.58 16.82
CA LEU A 113 0.65 -12.00 17.52
C LEU A 113 0.41 -13.18 18.47
N SER A 114 -0.79 -13.32 19.04
CA SER A 114 -1.09 -14.43 19.97
C SER A 114 -0.83 -15.81 19.35
N GLY A 115 -1.04 -15.96 18.04
CA GLY A 115 -0.74 -17.19 17.30
C GLY A 115 0.76 -17.54 17.17
N TYR A 116 1.65 -16.63 17.60
CA TYR A 116 3.11 -16.85 17.59
C TYR A 116 3.69 -17.20 18.95
N LYS A 117 2.92 -17.06 20.04
CA LYS A 117 3.41 -17.19 21.41
C LYS A 117 4.10 -18.53 21.69
N SER A 118 3.56 -19.62 21.18
CA SER A 118 4.06 -20.99 21.39
C SER A 118 4.77 -21.59 20.19
N ASN A 119 5.01 -20.80 19.13
CA ASN A 119 5.67 -21.30 17.93
C ASN A 119 7.19 -21.42 18.17
N PRO A 120 7.80 -22.62 18.10
CA PRO A 120 9.22 -22.82 18.40
C PRO A 120 10.17 -22.16 17.41
N LYS A 121 9.68 -21.77 16.22
CA LYS A 121 10.49 -21.07 15.20
C LYS A 121 10.59 -19.57 15.44
N VAL A 122 9.87 -19.05 16.44
CA VAL A 122 9.82 -17.60 16.72
C VAL A 122 11.05 -17.18 17.53
N ILE A 123 11.73 -16.16 17.04
CA ILE A 123 12.80 -15.47 17.74
C ILE A 123 12.19 -14.70 18.91
N ARG A 124 12.47 -15.14 20.14
CA ARG A 124 11.77 -14.69 21.34
C ARG A 124 11.88 -13.19 21.58
N GLU A 125 13.05 -12.64 21.39
CA GLU A 125 13.33 -11.21 21.57
C GLU A 125 12.47 -10.37 20.61
N ARG A 126 12.38 -10.77 19.35
CA ARG A 126 11.53 -10.08 18.34
C ARG A 126 10.04 -10.20 18.62
N TYR A 127 9.62 -11.33 19.21
CA TYR A 127 8.23 -11.47 19.64
C TYR A 127 7.90 -10.48 20.77
N ILE A 128 8.79 -10.33 21.75
CA ILE A 128 8.62 -9.36 22.84
C ILE A 128 8.59 -7.93 22.29
N GLU A 129 9.51 -7.59 21.37
CA GLU A 129 9.50 -6.29 20.70
C GLU A 129 8.22 -6.05 19.90
N ALA A 130 7.67 -7.06 19.22
CA ALA A 130 6.45 -6.97 18.43
C ALA A 130 5.20 -6.63 19.27
N LEU A 131 5.22 -6.97 20.58
CA LEU A 131 4.17 -6.56 21.52
C LEU A 131 4.17 -5.03 21.78
N HIS A 132 5.21 -4.32 21.33
CA HIS A 132 5.34 -2.86 21.40
C HIS A 132 5.47 -2.30 19.99
N PRO A 133 4.37 -2.23 19.22
CA PRO A 133 4.41 -1.75 17.83
C PRO A 133 4.87 -0.28 17.77
N LYS A 134 5.63 0.05 16.73
CA LYS A 134 6.18 1.40 16.48
C LYS A 134 5.73 2.01 15.17
N HIS A 135 5.22 1.21 14.25
CA HIS A 135 4.99 1.63 12.88
C HIS A 135 3.55 1.29 12.45
N ILE A 136 2.89 2.22 11.78
CA ILE A 136 1.58 2.01 11.19
C ILE A 136 1.67 2.21 9.68
N ALA A 137 1.48 1.13 8.93
CA ALA A 137 1.40 1.17 7.48
C ALA A 137 -0.06 1.26 7.05
N ILE A 138 -0.50 2.45 6.67
CA ILE A 138 -1.85 2.74 6.15
C ILE A 138 -1.83 2.40 4.66
N SER A 139 -1.85 1.09 4.35
CA SER A 139 -1.51 0.58 3.01
C SER A 139 -2.11 -0.80 2.70
N LEU A 140 -3.09 -1.26 3.50
CA LEU A 140 -3.56 -2.63 3.40
C LEU A 140 -4.44 -2.87 2.17
N ALA A 141 -5.49 -2.10 2.03
CA ALA A 141 -6.48 -2.17 0.94
C ALA A 141 -7.32 -0.90 0.94
N GLY A 142 -8.16 -0.70 -0.08
CA GLY A 142 -8.96 0.50 -0.19
C GLY A 142 -8.12 1.74 -0.54
N GLU A 143 -8.75 2.90 -0.42
CA GLU A 143 -8.08 4.20 -0.59
C GLU A 143 -8.17 5.00 0.73
N PRO A 144 -7.08 5.09 1.49
CA PRO A 144 -7.11 5.72 2.81
C PRO A 144 -7.53 7.17 2.83
N THR A 145 -7.34 7.93 1.74
CA THR A 145 -7.70 9.34 1.67
C THR A 145 -9.21 9.57 1.62
N LEU A 146 -10.01 8.51 1.43
CA LEU A 146 -11.46 8.56 1.63
C LEU A 146 -11.85 8.78 3.10
N TYR A 147 -11.00 8.35 4.03
CA TYR A 147 -11.23 8.58 5.45
C TYR A 147 -11.05 10.06 5.79
N GLU A 148 -12.14 10.76 6.07
CA GLU A 148 -12.14 12.22 6.22
C GLU A 148 -11.27 12.73 7.36
N ARG A 149 -11.12 11.93 8.43
CA ARG A 149 -10.31 12.24 9.61
C ARG A 149 -8.89 11.67 9.53
N LEU A 150 -8.38 11.42 8.30
CA LEU A 150 -7.06 10.82 8.09
C LEU A 150 -5.94 11.66 8.71
N GLY A 151 -6.00 12.98 8.59
CA GLY A 151 -5.03 13.89 9.20
C GLY A 151 -5.01 13.78 10.73
N ASP A 152 -6.19 13.78 11.37
CA ASP A 152 -6.32 13.61 12.82
C ASP A 152 -5.83 12.23 13.28
N PHE A 153 -6.08 11.18 12.50
CA PHE A 153 -5.56 9.84 12.76
C PHE A 153 -4.04 9.79 12.72
N ILE A 154 -3.42 10.43 11.71
CA ILE A 154 -1.95 10.51 11.59
C ILE A 154 -1.37 11.29 12.77
N GLU A 155 -1.96 12.42 13.14
CA GLU A 155 -1.52 13.22 14.31
C GLU A 155 -1.65 12.43 15.62
N LEU A 156 -2.75 11.70 15.80
CA LEU A 156 -2.92 10.82 16.96
C LEU A 156 -1.84 9.73 16.99
N CYS A 157 -1.54 9.09 15.85
CA CYS A 157 -0.47 8.11 15.75
C CYS A 157 0.88 8.73 16.15
N ARG A 158 1.19 9.92 15.63
CA ARG A 158 2.43 10.66 15.94
C ARG A 158 2.52 10.98 17.42
N SER A 159 1.44 11.48 18.05
CA SER A 159 1.40 11.81 19.49
C SER A 159 1.63 10.59 20.39
N LYS A 160 1.38 9.38 19.87
CA LYS A 160 1.65 8.10 20.52
C LYS A 160 3.03 7.50 20.16
N GLY A 161 3.85 8.23 19.41
CA GLY A 161 5.21 7.81 19.02
C GLY A 161 5.25 6.81 17.85
N PHE A 162 4.17 6.67 17.08
CA PHE A 162 4.16 5.84 15.88
C PHE A 162 4.68 6.60 14.67
N THR A 163 5.52 5.96 13.86
CA THR A 163 5.72 6.38 12.48
C THR A 163 4.55 5.92 11.62
N THR A 164 4.18 6.72 10.62
CA THR A 164 3.05 6.45 9.73
C THR A 164 3.50 6.41 8.27
N PHE A 165 3.04 5.40 7.53
CA PHE A 165 3.25 5.25 6.08
C PHE A 165 1.89 5.32 5.41
N LEU A 166 1.62 6.42 4.74
CA LEU A 166 0.41 6.57 3.94
C LEU A 166 0.69 6.12 2.51
N VAL A 167 -0.08 5.15 2.02
CA VAL A 167 -0.06 4.74 0.60
C VAL A 167 -1.41 5.06 -0.01
N THR A 168 -1.43 5.94 -0.99
CA THR A 168 -2.62 6.39 -1.71
C THR A 168 -2.50 6.10 -3.21
N ASN A 169 -3.63 6.01 -3.89
CA ASN A 169 -3.71 5.97 -5.35
C ASN A 169 -3.78 7.37 -5.99
N GLY A 170 -3.83 8.44 -5.18
CA GLY A 170 -3.84 9.82 -5.64
C GLY A 170 -5.18 10.32 -6.21
N MET A 171 -6.27 9.62 -5.99
CA MET A 171 -7.58 9.99 -6.58
C MET A 171 -8.27 11.16 -5.86
N TYR A 172 -7.76 11.61 -4.73
CA TYR A 172 -8.35 12.68 -3.92
C TYR A 172 -7.31 13.78 -3.60
N PRO A 173 -6.89 14.59 -4.60
CA PRO A 173 -5.88 15.65 -4.41
C PRO A 173 -6.32 16.67 -3.35
N GLU A 174 -7.61 16.96 -3.22
CA GLU A 174 -8.16 17.84 -2.19
C GLU A 174 -7.98 17.29 -0.76
N ARG A 175 -7.94 15.98 -0.62
CA ARG A 175 -7.62 15.34 0.67
C ARG A 175 -6.13 15.38 0.98
N LEU A 176 -5.28 15.20 -0.04
CA LEU A 176 -3.83 15.36 0.12
C LEU A 176 -3.48 16.81 0.47
N MET A 177 -4.16 17.79 -0.14
CA MET A 177 -3.96 19.21 0.17
C MET A 177 -4.25 19.51 1.65
N LYS A 178 -5.32 18.93 2.24
CA LYS A 178 -5.60 19.07 3.67
C LYS A 178 -4.49 18.48 4.56
N LEU A 179 -3.81 17.42 4.11
CA LEU A 179 -2.69 16.85 4.86
C LEU A 179 -1.43 17.72 4.85
N LEU A 180 -1.27 18.63 3.88
CA LEU A 180 -0.18 19.61 3.87
C LEU A 180 -0.25 20.52 5.10
N ASP A 181 -1.46 20.95 5.46
CA ASP A 181 -1.67 21.84 6.58
C ASP A 181 -1.56 21.10 7.93
N ARG A 182 -2.12 19.87 7.98
CA ARG A 182 -2.16 19.07 9.20
C ARG A 182 -2.22 17.59 8.90
N GLY A 183 -1.38 16.81 9.57
CA GLY A 183 -1.41 15.35 9.49
C GLY A 183 -0.55 14.78 8.38
N GLN A 184 0.59 15.42 8.06
CA GLN A 184 1.54 14.80 7.15
C GLN A 184 2.06 13.48 7.74
N PRO A 185 2.10 12.38 6.97
CA PRO A 185 2.63 11.10 7.43
C PRO A 185 4.16 11.19 7.61
N SER A 186 4.75 10.22 8.32
CA SER A 186 6.21 10.09 8.37
C SER A 186 6.81 9.79 6.97
N GLN A 187 6.03 9.17 6.09
CA GLN A 187 6.38 8.96 4.68
C GLN A 187 5.11 8.83 3.83
N LEU A 188 5.04 9.54 2.71
CA LEU A 188 3.93 9.50 1.76
C LEU A 188 4.28 8.69 0.52
N TYR A 189 3.42 7.76 0.17
CA TYR A 189 3.50 6.98 -1.07
C TYR A 189 2.34 7.31 -1.99
N VAL A 190 2.64 7.58 -3.25
CA VAL A 190 1.63 7.60 -4.31
C VAL A 190 1.90 6.45 -5.28
N SER A 191 0.89 5.62 -5.48
CA SER A 191 0.95 4.50 -6.43
C SER A 191 0.71 5.02 -7.83
N VAL A 192 1.71 4.88 -8.71
CA VAL A 192 1.67 5.29 -10.12
C VAL A 192 2.00 4.06 -10.96
N ASN A 193 0.97 3.38 -11.45
CA ASN A 193 1.15 2.12 -12.18
C ASN A 193 0.93 2.27 -13.70
N SER A 194 0.63 3.48 -14.13
CA SER A 194 0.30 3.84 -15.52
C SER A 194 1.17 4.99 -15.98
N SER A 195 1.70 4.88 -17.17
CA SER A 195 2.60 5.85 -17.81
C SER A 195 1.86 6.89 -18.66
N SER A 196 0.56 6.63 -18.97
CA SER A 196 -0.32 7.50 -19.76
C SER A 196 -1.76 7.38 -19.27
N SER A 197 -2.66 8.25 -19.79
CA SER A 197 -4.10 8.21 -19.50
C SER A 197 -4.75 6.93 -20.01
N GLU A 198 -4.39 6.45 -21.19
CA GLU A 198 -4.93 5.22 -21.76
C GLU A 198 -4.54 4.00 -20.91
N LYS A 199 -3.28 3.95 -20.45
CA LYS A 199 -2.85 2.90 -19.52
C LYS A 199 -3.48 3.05 -18.16
N PHE A 200 -3.80 4.26 -17.71
CA PHE A 200 -4.51 4.46 -16.45
C PHE A 200 -5.93 3.89 -16.52
N GLU A 201 -6.67 4.12 -17.57
CA GLU A 201 -7.99 3.54 -17.79
C GLU A 201 -7.93 2.00 -17.76
N LEU A 202 -6.99 1.43 -18.51
CA LEU A 202 -6.79 -0.01 -18.60
C LEU A 202 -6.41 -0.65 -17.25
N LEU A 203 -5.44 -0.08 -16.54
CA LEU A 203 -4.82 -0.69 -15.36
C LEU A 203 -5.55 -0.35 -14.07
N SER A 204 -6.01 0.88 -13.90
CA SER A 204 -6.64 1.36 -12.67
C SER A 204 -8.15 1.13 -12.66
N ARG A 205 -8.80 1.12 -13.83
CA ARG A 205 -10.26 0.95 -13.99
C ARG A 205 -11.01 1.81 -12.98
N CYS A 206 -10.65 3.10 -12.95
CA CYS A 206 -11.17 4.06 -12.00
C CYS A 206 -12.64 4.38 -12.29
N SER A 207 -13.48 4.44 -11.25
CA SER A 207 -14.89 4.85 -11.39
C SER A 207 -15.09 6.36 -11.54
N LEU A 208 -14.05 7.16 -11.28
CA LEU A 208 -14.09 8.61 -11.41
C LEU A 208 -13.72 9.01 -12.84
N ALA A 209 -14.57 9.80 -13.49
CA ALA A 209 -14.40 10.22 -14.88
C ALA A 209 -13.09 11.03 -15.11
N ASP A 210 -12.65 11.81 -14.11
CA ASP A 210 -11.45 12.64 -14.15
C ASP A 210 -10.25 12.02 -13.40
N GLY A 211 -10.21 10.68 -13.25
CA GLY A 211 -9.23 9.95 -12.44
C GLY A 211 -7.79 10.25 -12.82
N TRP A 212 -7.46 10.29 -14.12
CA TRP A 212 -6.11 10.64 -14.57
C TRP A 212 -5.72 12.06 -14.18
N GLN A 213 -6.61 13.04 -14.40
CA GLN A 213 -6.38 14.43 -14.03
C GLN A 213 -6.23 14.60 -12.51
N LYS A 214 -6.99 13.84 -11.71
CA LYS A 214 -6.85 13.81 -10.26
C LYS A 214 -5.46 13.28 -9.85
N LEU A 215 -5.01 12.19 -10.47
CA LEU A 215 -3.66 11.67 -10.26
C LEU A 215 -2.60 12.74 -10.53
N ILE A 216 -2.67 13.41 -11.69
CA ILE A 216 -1.71 14.46 -12.05
C ILE A 216 -1.74 15.62 -11.03
N ARG A 217 -2.93 16.03 -10.57
CA ARG A 217 -3.04 17.04 -9.51
C ARG A 217 -2.37 16.58 -8.20
N SER A 218 -2.60 15.33 -7.81
CA SER A 218 -1.97 14.74 -6.62
C SER A 218 -0.44 14.66 -6.75
N LEU A 219 0.07 14.33 -7.94
CA LEU A 219 1.51 14.30 -8.18
C LEU A 219 2.17 15.67 -8.03
N ARG A 220 1.51 16.73 -8.49
CA ARG A 220 2.01 18.12 -8.34
C ARG A 220 2.12 18.57 -6.89
N LEU A 221 1.33 18.00 -5.98
CA LEU A 221 1.38 18.33 -4.55
C LEU A 221 2.56 17.68 -3.83
N LEU A 222 3.22 16.64 -4.40
CA LEU A 222 4.25 15.89 -3.69
C LEU A 222 5.44 16.73 -3.28
N LYS A 223 5.82 17.74 -4.06
CA LYS A 223 6.92 18.67 -3.76
C LYS A 223 6.64 19.57 -2.55
N ASP A 224 5.35 19.76 -2.19
CA ASP A 224 4.95 20.63 -1.09
C ASP A 224 4.94 19.88 0.27
N PHE A 225 5.03 18.53 0.23
CA PHE A 225 5.14 17.73 1.43
C PHE A 225 6.54 17.82 2.05
N LYS A 226 6.60 18.04 3.36
CA LYS A 226 7.86 18.06 4.13
C LYS A 226 8.39 16.67 4.46
N CYS A 227 7.50 15.67 4.46
CA CYS A 227 7.88 14.28 4.66
C CYS A 227 8.46 13.68 3.38
N PRO A 228 9.34 12.66 3.48
CA PRO A 228 9.81 11.92 2.31
C PRO A 228 8.66 11.38 1.47
N SER A 229 8.63 11.74 0.19
CA SER A 229 7.64 11.27 -0.77
C SER A 229 8.20 10.16 -1.65
N VAL A 230 7.37 9.17 -1.95
CA VAL A 230 7.73 8.00 -2.77
C VAL A 230 6.69 7.80 -3.86
N ILE A 231 7.11 7.73 -5.10
CA ILE A 231 6.30 7.14 -6.16
C ILE A 231 6.58 5.65 -6.19
N ARG A 232 5.50 4.84 -6.11
CA ARG A 232 5.58 3.40 -6.27
C ARG A 232 5.01 2.97 -7.60
N ILE A 233 5.87 2.38 -8.43
CA ILE A 233 5.50 1.76 -9.70
C ILE A 233 5.37 0.26 -9.46
N THR A 234 4.17 -0.30 -9.64
CA THR A 234 4.01 -1.76 -9.70
C THR A 234 4.26 -2.19 -11.13
N LEU A 235 5.44 -2.77 -11.38
CA LEU A 235 5.84 -3.24 -12.70
C LEU A 235 5.15 -4.56 -13.03
N ILE A 236 4.38 -4.59 -14.11
CA ILE A 236 3.62 -5.73 -14.61
C ILE A 236 4.20 -6.08 -15.98
N LYS A 237 4.86 -7.23 -16.06
CA LYS A 237 5.52 -7.68 -17.28
C LYS A 237 4.55 -7.78 -18.45
N ASN A 238 4.98 -7.30 -19.62
CA ASN A 238 4.21 -7.21 -20.87
C ASN A 238 2.95 -6.33 -20.78
N VAL A 239 2.90 -5.41 -19.78
CA VAL A 239 1.75 -4.51 -19.60
C VAL A 239 2.21 -3.05 -19.46
N ASN A 240 3.10 -2.76 -18.52
CA ASN A 240 3.61 -1.41 -18.27
C ASN A 240 5.15 -1.36 -18.18
N ASP A 241 5.84 -2.24 -18.89
CA ASP A 241 7.30 -2.40 -18.89
C ASP A 241 7.94 -2.12 -20.27
N HIS A 242 7.21 -1.49 -21.21
CA HIS A 242 7.70 -1.16 -22.55
C HIS A 242 8.52 0.15 -22.56
N GLU A 243 9.25 0.42 -23.64
CA GLU A 243 10.06 1.65 -23.81
C GLU A 243 9.19 2.94 -23.67
N ALA A 244 8.01 2.96 -24.28
CA ALA A 244 7.07 4.09 -24.15
C ALA A 244 6.62 4.32 -22.68
N ASP A 245 6.60 3.27 -21.87
CA ASP A 245 6.26 3.39 -20.43
C ASP A 245 7.38 4.08 -19.65
N LEU A 246 8.64 3.82 -20.00
CA LEU A 246 9.79 4.49 -19.37
C LEU A 246 9.71 6.01 -19.57
N GLU A 247 9.45 6.46 -20.81
CA GLU A 247 9.28 7.90 -21.12
C GLU A 247 8.10 8.50 -20.34
N GLY A 248 6.95 7.79 -20.35
CA GLY A 248 5.76 8.23 -19.61
C GLY A 248 6.01 8.34 -18.11
N PHE A 249 6.63 7.34 -17.49
CA PHE A 249 6.99 7.41 -16.07
C PHE A 249 8.01 8.53 -15.81
N SER A 250 9.02 8.72 -16.66
CA SER A 250 9.99 9.81 -16.52
C SER A 250 9.31 11.18 -16.51
N LYS A 251 8.34 11.42 -17.42
CA LYS A 251 7.52 12.64 -17.44
C LYS A 251 6.73 12.83 -16.14
N LEU A 252 6.13 11.77 -15.62
CA LEU A 252 5.39 11.84 -14.35
C LEU A 252 6.31 12.12 -13.16
N LEU A 253 7.53 11.57 -13.16
CA LEU A 253 8.55 11.85 -12.14
C LEU A 253 9.00 13.31 -12.19
N SER A 254 9.12 13.91 -13.37
CA SER A 254 9.44 15.34 -13.52
C SER A 254 8.33 16.27 -13.02
N ILE A 255 7.05 15.82 -13.06
CA ILE A 255 5.92 16.56 -12.51
C ILE A 255 5.89 16.47 -10.99
N ALA A 256 6.13 15.28 -10.45
CA ALA A 256 5.93 14.95 -9.04
C ALA A 256 7.13 15.25 -8.17
N GLU A 257 8.32 15.18 -8.75
CA GLU A 257 9.60 15.37 -8.07
C GLU A 257 9.71 14.65 -6.70
N PRO A 258 9.36 13.34 -6.61
CA PRO A 258 9.43 12.64 -5.34
C PRO A 258 10.88 12.51 -4.85
N TRP A 259 11.07 12.28 -3.55
CA TRP A 259 12.41 11.96 -3.03
C TRP A 259 12.89 10.61 -3.52
N TYR A 260 11.97 9.64 -3.60
CA TYR A 260 12.27 8.26 -3.96
C TYR A 260 11.29 7.72 -5.01
N VAL A 261 11.77 6.74 -5.77
CA VAL A 261 10.96 5.93 -6.68
C VAL A 261 11.19 4.46 -6.34
N GLU A 262 10.13 3.74 -5.98
CA GLU A 262 10.16 2.29 -5.79
C GLU A 262 9.62 1.60 -7.04
N VAL A 263 10.48 0.97 -7.83
CA VAL A 263 10.05 0.04 -8.89
C VAL A 263 9.88 -1.33 -8.26
N LYS A 264 8.64 -1.78 -8.15
CA LYS A 264 8.27 -3.02 -7.46
C LYS A 264 7.60 -3.99 -8.41
N GLY A 265 8.13 -5.20 -8.53
CA GLY A 265 7.51 -6.25 -9.35
C GLY A 265 6.12 -6.63 -8.84
N TYR A 266 5.16 -6.72 -9.76
CA TYR A 266 3.86 -7.32 -9.51
C TYR A 266 4.02 -8.73 -8.91
N MET A 267 3.15 -9.06 -7.98
CA MET A 267 3.10 -10.38 -7.36
C MET A 267 1.78 -11.06 -7.71
N TYR A 268 1.86 -12.27 -8.28
CA TYR A 268 0.70 -13.09 -8.66
C TYR A 268 0.01 -13.65 -7.42
N LEU A 269 -0.79 -12.80 -6.74
CA LEU A 269 -1.39 -13.08 -5.43
C LEU A 269 -2.88 -12.70 -5.40
N GLY A 270 -3.63 -13.36 -4.52
CA GLY A 270 -5.02 -13.02 -4.24
C GLY A 270 -5.89 -13.07 -5.50
N PHE A 271 -6.82 -12.14 -5.60
CA PHE A 271 -7.76 -12.05 -6.71
C PHE A 271 -7.16 -11.48 -8.00
N SER A 272 -6.00 -10.83 -7.96
CA SER A 272 -5.32 -10.41 -9.20
C SER A 272 -5.03 -11.59 -10.14
N ARG A 273 -4.98 -12.82 -9.63
CA ARG A 273 -4.79 -14.05 -10.41
C ARG A 273 -5.94 -14.38 -11.37
N PHE A 274 -7.10 -13.77 -11.18
CA PHE A 274 -8.22 -13.88 -12.10
C PHE A 274 -8.18 -12.84 -13.24
N ARG A 275 -7.34 -11.83 -13.09
CA ARG A 275 -7.24 -10.69 -14.02
C ARG A 275 -5.90 -10.62 -14.75
N LEU A 276 -4.87 -11.22 -14.20
CA LEU A 276 -3.51 -11.31 -14.75
C LEU A 276 -3.01 -12.74 -14.72
N LYS A 277 -1.99 -13.04 -15.53
CA LYS A 277 -1.35 -14.35 -15.61
C LYS A 277 -0.08 -14.39 -14.74
N LEU A 278 0.41 -15.60 -14.46
CA LEU A 278 1.69 -15.79 -13.75
C LEU A 278 2.85 -15.13 -14.51
N ASP A 279 2.82 -15.17 -15.84
CA ASP A 279 3.85 -14.58 -16.71
C ASP A 279 3.90 -13.06 -16.64
N ASN A 280 2.85 -12.40 -16.14
CA ASN A 280 2.87 -10.97 -15.86
C ASN A 280 3.68 -10.61 -14.60
N MET A 281 4.11 -11.61 -13.81
CA MET A 281 4.94 -11.40 -12.63
C MET A 281 6.42 -11.34 -13.03
N PRO A 282 7.07 -10.14 -13.01
CA PRO A 282 8.46 -10.02 -13.41
C PRO A 282 9.38 -10.70 -12.39
N LYS A 283 10.49 -11.28 -12.87
CA LYS A 283 11.60 -11.68 -12.02
C LYS A 283 12.34 -10.42 -11.52
N HIS A 284 13.09 -10.54 -10.43
CA HIS A 284 13.83 -9.40 -9.88
C HIS A 284 14.78 -8.75 -10.90
N ARG A 285 15.44 -9.56 -11.74
CA ARG A 285 16.33 -9.06 -12.81
C ARG A 285 15.59 -8.14 -13.77
N GLU A 286 14.37 -8.50 -14.17
CA GLU A 286 13.53 -7.68 -15.08
C GLU A 286 13.13 -6.35 -14.40
N VAL A 287 12.85 -6.37 -13.09
CA VAL A 287 12.61 -5.15 -12.29
C VAL A 287 13.85 -4.27 -12.25
N LEU A 288 15.02 -4.86 -12.03
CA LEU A 288 16.31 -4.14 -12.00
C LEU A 288 16.65 -3.55 -13.37
N ASP A 289 16.45 -4.31 -14.45
CA ASP A 289 16.74 -3.85 -15.82
C ASP A 289 15.83 -2.66 -16.19
N PHE A 290 14.53 -2.73 -15.86
CA PHE A 290 13.61 -1.60 -16.02
C PHE A 290 14.04 -0.38 -15.18
N ALA A 291 14.41 -0.60 -13.91
CA ALA A 291 14.86 0.47 -13.02
C ALA A 291 16.14 1.15 -13.52
N LYS A 292 17.10 0.39 -14.12
CA LYS A 292 18.30 0.95 -14.73
C LYS A 292 17.97 1.86 -15.93
N LYS A 293 17.07 1.42 -16.79
CA LYS A 293 16.62 2.23 -17.94
C LYS A 293 15.90 3.50 -17.45
N LEU A 294 15.01 3.38 -16.47
CA LEU A 294 14.32 4.53 -15.88
C LEU A 294 15.31 5.50 -15.22
N SER A 295 16.32 4.98 -14.50
CA SER A 295 17.39 5.77 -13.90
C SER A 295 18.13 6.61 -14.94
N ALA A 296 18.46 6.02 -16.07
CA ALA A 296 19.22 6.70 -17.14
C ALA A 296 18.50 7.92 -17.75
N ILE A 297 17.15 7.95 -17.72
CA ILE A 297 16.36 9.01 -18.36
C ILE A 297 15.64 9.94 -17.38
N SER A 298 15.56 9.58 -16.08
CA SER A 298 14.77 10.33 -15.10
C SER A 298 15.60 11.20 -14.16
N GLY A 299 16.93 11.06 -14.15
CA GLY A 299 17.82 11.74 -13.20
C GLY A 299 17.80 11.16 -11.77
N TYR A 300 17.12 10.02 -11.56
CA TYR A 300 17.12 9.31 -10.28
C TYR A 300 18.16 8.19 -10.28
N ASN A 301 19.00 8.10 -9.24
CA ASN A 301 20.04 7.09 -9.12
C ASN A 301 19.54 5.87 -8.33
N ILE A 302 19.92 4.66 -8.73
CA ILE A 302 19.65 3.46 -7.94
C ILE A 302 20.49 3.51 -6.68
N VAL A 303 19.83 3.41 -5.51
CA VAL A 303 20.48 3.50 -4.18
C VAL A 303 20.30 2.24 -3.34
N ALA A 304 19.35 1.38 -3.65
CA ALA A 304 19.16 0.09 -2.99
C ALA A 304 18.32 -0.87 -3.84
N ASP A 305 18.48 -2.17 -3.60
CA ASP A 305 17.57 -3.17 -4.16
C ASP A 305 17.28 -4.30 -3.15
N SER A 306 16.19 -5.02 -3.37
CA SER A 306 15.77 -6.15 -2.54
C SER A 306 15.22 -7.27 -3.40
N ILE A 307 16.03 -8.31 -3.61
CA ILE A 307 15.65 -9.49 -4.37
C ILE A 307 14.41 -10.16 -3.77
N GLY A 308 14.40 -10.35 -2.45
CA GLY A 308 13.29 -11.01 -1.74
C GLY A 308 11.97 -10.26 -1.80
N SER A 309 12.00 -8.93 -1.98
CA SER A 309 10.83 -8.08 -2.14
C SER A 309 10.55 -7.70 -3.59
N ARG A 310 11.46 -8.02 -4.52
CA ARG A 310 11.45 -7.60 -5.94
C ARG A 310 11.23 -6.09 -6.07
N VAL A 311 12.03 -5.32 -5.36
CA VAL A 311 11.98 -3.85 -5.34
C VAL A 311 13.36 -3.30 -5.63
N VAL A 312 13.40 -2.27 -6.48
CA VAL A 312 14.58 -1.42 -6.69
C VAL A 312 14.20 -0.01 -6.27
N LEU A 313 15.06 0.62 -5.49
CA LEU A 313 14.89 1.98 -5.01
C LEU A 313 15.76 2.94 -5.79
N LEU A 314 15.13 3.94 -6.38
CA LEU A 314 15.81 5.08 -7.00
C LEU A 314 15.61 6.32 -6.10
N SER A 315 16.59 7.24 -6.13
CA SER A 315 16.59 8.43 -5.30
C SER A 315 17.23 9.61 -6.05
N ARG A 316 16.72 10.83 -5.77
CA ARG A 316 17.37 12.09 -6.15
C ARG A 316 18.06 12.77 -4.96
N VAL A 317 17.84 12.28 -3.74
CA VAL A 317 18.34 12.91 -2.50
C VAL A 317 19.43 12.07 -1.81
N GLY A 318 19.91 10.99 -2.46
CA GLY A 318 20.91 10.09 -1.89
C GLY A 318 20.31 8.89 -1.15
N PRO A 319 21.02 8.29 -0.20
CA PRO A 319 20.59 7.09 0.52
C PRO A 319 19.25 7.26 1.23
N PRO A 320 18.47 6.17 1.46
CA PRO A 320 17.20 6.25 2.14
C PRO A 320 17.33 6.76 3.57
N LEU A 321 16.54 7.78 3.90
CA LEU A 321 16.53 8.38 5.23
C LEU A 321 15.68 7.58 6.20
N LYS A 322 16.14 7.46 7.44
CA LYS A 322 15.36 6.88 8.54
C LYS A 322 14.20 7.81 8.89
N VAL A 323 12.98 7.28 8.80
CA VAL A 323 11.78 8.06 9.14
C VAL A 323 11.58 8.16 10.65
N LYS A 324 11.00 9.27 11.09
CA LYS A 324 10.66 9.55 12.49
C LYS A 324 9.14 9.69 12.63
N PRO A 325 8.59 9.53 13.85
CA PRO A 325 7.18 9.82 14.14
C PRO A 325 6.73 11.21 13.70
#